data_cbc3bbc61d6353a1c03e19a8bd4a2f67
#
_entry.id   cbc3bbc61d6353a1c03e19a8bd4a2f67
#
_cell.length_a   1.000
_cell.length_b   1.000
_cell.length_c   1.000
_cell.angle_alpha   90.00
_cell.angle_beta   90.00
_cell.angle_gamma   90.00
#
_symmetry.space_group_name_H-M   'P 1'
#
loop_
_entity.id
_entity.type
_entity.pdbx_description
1 polymer ?
#
loop_
_entity_poly.entity_id
_entity_poly.type
_entity_poly.pdbx_seq_one_letter_code
_entity_poly.pdbx_strand_id
1 'polypeptide(L)'
;IEISPYKYNAAGGSGPPDYVHSIPLPDSFRGIYRGKNCTKDYVNELKNVISTINDSGKRLSTYIVEALMGCGGQIVLPDGFLKKSFKLVRESGGLCISDEVQIGFGRMGTDFWGFETCNVIPDIVTLGKSIGNGHPLSAVVTSKEIADKFNNGMEYFNSYGGNPVSCAIGEAVLQVIEDEGLQKNAEKVGNYLIEELIKLQTKYKFIGQVRGQGLFVGIELIHDDDVLEPNHRLAKKVVNEMKDAGILLSVDGPDHNVLKIKPPMVFNIENANELVINLKTMFDRNYDS
;
A
#
# COMPACT_ATOMS: atom_id res chain seq x y z
N ILE A 1 11.43 10.56 4.25
CA ILE A 1 12.46 9.85 3.46
C ILE A 1 13.26 8.92 4.36
N GLU A 2 13.75 9.38 5.50
CA GLU A 2 14.62 8.64 6.41
C GLU A 2 13.99 7.36 6.98
N ILE A 3 12.67 7.32 7.15
CA ILE A 3 11.94 6.16 7.69
C ILE A 3 11.42 5.20 6.60
N SER A 4 11.69 5.45 5.32
CA SER A 4 11.15 4.65 4.23
C SER A 4 12.18 3.66 3.69
N PRO A 5 12.00 2.33 3.91
CA PRO A 5 12.87 1.29 3.33
C PRO A 5 13.01 1.41 1.81
N TYR A 6 11.95 1.80 1.14
CA TYR A 6 11.95 2.05 -0.31
C TYR A 6 12.96 3.12 -0.74
N LYS A 7 13.23 4.11 0.12
CA LYS A 7 14.15 5.20 -0.19
C LYS A 7 15.57 4.94 0.31
N TYR A 8 15.74 4.55 1.55
CA TYR A 8 17.09 4.39 2.10
C TYR A 8 17.81 3.14 1.59
N ASN A 9 17.07 2.11 1.10
CA ASN A 9 17.63 0.92 0.44
C ASN A 9 17.78 1.08 -1.07
N ALA A 10 17.26 2.15 -1.69
CA ALA A 10 17.40 2.39 -3.12
C ALA A 10 18.82 2.77 -3.50
N ALA A 11 19.14 2.71 -4.80
CA ALA A 11 20.42 3.17 -5.32
C ALA A 11 20.68 4.64 -4.91
N GLY A 12 21.82 4.89 -4.26
CA GLY A 12 22.16 6.19 -3.65
C GLY A 12 21.56 6.45 -2.27
N GLY A 13 20.84 5.47 -1.70
CA GLY A 13 20.39 5.54 -0.30
C GLY A 13 21.51 5.26 0.68
N SER A 14 21.41 5.82 1.90
CA SER A 14 22.43 5.72 2.95
C SER A 14 22.11 4.65 4.01
N GLY A 15 21.12 3.81 3.77
CA GLY A 15 20.58 2.91 4.80
C GLY A 15 19.68 3.64 5.81
N PRO A 16 19.12 2.91 6.77
CA PRO A 16 18.29 3.51 7.83
C PRO A 16 19.16 4.26 8.84
N PRO A 17 18.67 5.40 9.40
CA PRO A 17 19.28 6.00 10.58
C PRO A 17 19.19 5.06 11.79
N ASP A 18 20.05 5.27 12.79
CA ASP A 18 20.14 4.45 14.02
C ASP A 18 18.86 4.37 14.87
N TYR A 19 17.91 5.26 14.64
CA TYR A 19 16.62 5.30 15.31
C TYR A 19 15.49 4.67 14.48
N VAL A 20 15.79 4.17 13.27
CA VAL A 20 14.82 3.52 12.38
C VAL A 20 15.10 2.02 12.32
N HIS A 21 14.12 1.24 12.69
CA HIS A 21 14.17 -0.22 12.65
C HIS A 21 13.06 -0.72 11.71
N SER A 22 13.41 -1.53 10.74
CA SER A 22 12.44 -2.16 9.85
C SER A 22 12.17 -3.60 10.26
N ILE A 23 10.95 -4.06 10.00
CA ILE A 23 10.59 -5.48 10.07
C ILE A 23 10.45 -6.04 8.66
N PRO A 24 10.57 -7.36 8.48
CA PRO A 24 10.32 -7.99 7.18
C PRO A 24 8.93 -7.67 6.65
N LEU A 25 8.84 -7.49 5.33
CA LEU A 25 7.58 -7.28 4.63
C LEU A 25 6.63 -8.47 4.88
N PRO A 26 5.42 -8.26 5.42
CA PRO A 26 4.51 -9.35 5.78
C PRO A 26 3.77 -9.92 4.56
N ASP A 27 4.53 -10.50 3.64
CA ASP A 27 4.06 -11.15 2.43
C ASP A 27 3.83 -12.65 2.69
N SER A 28 2.56 -13.05 2.67
CA SER A 28 2.16 -14.46 2.87
C SER A 28 2.41 -15.34 1.63
N PHE A 29 2.69 -14.75 0.48
CA PHE A 29 2.93 -15.49 -0.77
C PHE A 29 4.42 -15.82 -0.96
N ARG A 30 5.29 -14.79 -0.99
CA ARG A 30 6.71 -14.95 -1.30
C ARG A 30 7.66 -14.42 -0.23
N GLY A 31 7.11 -13.93 0.88
CA GLY A 31 7.90 -13.46 2.01
C GLY A 31 8.65 -14.58 2.75
N ILE A 32 9.35 -14.20 3.82
CA ILE A 32 10.13 -15.15 4.64
C ILE A 32 9.25 -16.15 5.39
N TYR A 33 8.00 -15.77 5.70
CA TYR A 33 6.99 -16.65 6.27
C TYR A 33 5.79 -16.70 5.32
N ARG A 34 5.42 -17.91 4.87
CA ARG A 34 4.44 -18.11 3.83
C ARG A 34 3.16 -18.80 4.33
N GLY A 35 2.08 -18.63 3.57
CA GLY A 35 0.80 -19.27 3.85
C GLY A 35 -0.06 -18.57 4.89
N LYS A 36 -1.25 -19.11 5.13
CA LYS A 36 -2.31 -18.47 5.92
C LYS A 36 -1.97 -18.26 7.41
N ASN A 37 -1.01 -19.00 7.95
CA ASN A 37 -0.67 -18.97 9.37
C ASN A 37 0.56 -18.12 9.71
N CYS A 38 1.14 -17.39 8.74
CA CYS A 38 2.37 -16.61 8.91
C CYS A 38 2.22 -15.38 9.81
N THR A 39 1.01 -14.99 10.16
CA THR A 39 0.73 -13.82 11.03
C THR A 39 1.54 -13.83 12.32
N LYS A 40 1.58 -15.00 13.01
CA LYS A 40 2.29 -15.11 14.28
C LYS A 40 3.79 -14.85 14.13
N ASP A 41 4.37 -15.35 13.05
CA ASP A 41 5.80 -15.25 12.81
C ASP A 41 6.20 -13.81 12.49
N TYR A 42 5.44 -13.12 11.63
CA TYR A 42 5.64 -11.69 11.36
C TYR A 42 5.42 -10.80 12.60
N VAL A 43 4.46 -11.13 13.47
CA VAL A 43 4.28 -10.41 14.75
C VAL A 43 5.46 -10.66 15.68
N ASN A 44 6.04 -11.87 15.68
CA ASN A 44 7.25 -12.16 16.44
C ASN A 44 8.46 -11.35 15.96
N GLU A 45 8.59 -11.09 14.64
CA GLU A 45 9.63 -10.18 14.13
C GLU A 45 9.50 -8.78 14.75
N LEU A 46 8.29 -8.22 14.79
CA LEU A 46 8.06 -6.94 15.46
C LEU A 46 8.42 -7.01 16.96
N LYS A 47 8.05 -8.10 17.63
CA LYS A 47 8.40 -8.30 19.04
C LYS A 47 9.92 -8.35 19.26
N ASN A 48 10.66 -9.03 18.39
CA ASN A 48 12.12 -9.11 18.44
C ASN A 48 12.76 -7.72 18.28
N VAL A 49 12.27 -6.94 17.32
CA VAL A 49 12.74 -5.57 17.09
C VAL A 49 12.48 -4.69 18.31
N ILE A 50 11.29 -4.77 18.92
CA ILE A 50 10.96 -4.03 20.14
C ILE A 50 11.90 -4.44 21.31
N SER A 51 12.18 -5.74 21.45
CA SER A 51 13.15 -6.21 22.45
C SER A 51 14.54 -5.62 22.23
N THR A 52 15.03 -5.66 20.98
CA THR A 52 16.33 -5.07 20.61
C THR A 52 16.42 -3.57 20.95
N ILE A 53 15.34 -2.82 20.68
CA ILE A 53 15.27 -1.39 21.03
C ILE A 53 15.38 -1.21 22.55
N ASN A 54 14.63 -1.98 23.33
CA ASN A 54 14.64 -1.91 24.79
C ASN A 54 15.99 -2.31 25.39
N ASP A 55 16.61 -3.38 24.87
CA ASP A 55 17.92 -3.87 25.31
C ASP A 55 19.04 -2.84 25.04
N SER A 56 18.85 -1.97 24.04
CA SER A 56 19.77 -0.84 23.77
C SER A 56 19.54 0.35 24.70
N GLY A 57 18.64 0.27 25.66
CA GLY A 57 18.29 1.36 26.59
C GLY A 57 17.39 2.44 25.98
N LYS A 58 16.92 2.22 24.75
CA LYS A 58 15.97 3.10 24.05
C LYS A 58 14.53 2.63 24.27
N ARG A 59 13.55 3.42 23.83
CA ARG A 59 12.13 3.07 23.86
C ARG A 59 11.53 3.21 22.47
N LEU A 60 10.61 2.31 22.14
CA LEU A 60 9.81 2.45 20.94
C LEU A 60 8.97 3.74 21.01
N SER A 61 9.15 4.61 20.04
CA SER A 61 8.35 5.85 19.90
C SER A 61 7.11 5.61 19.05
N THR A 62 7.31 5.11 17.84
CA THR A 62 6.23 4.96 16.85
C THR A 62 6.44 3.72 15.96
N TYR A 63 5.34 3.18 15.49
CA TYR A 63 5.28 2.19 14.43
C TYR A 63 4.44 2.75 13.28
N ILE A 64 5.00 2.86 12.08
CA ILE A 64 4.31 3.33 10.89
C ILE A 64 4.13 2.19 9.88
N VAL A 65 2.96 2.11 9.28
CA VAL A 65 2.60 1.03 8.36
C VAL A 65 1.47 1.45 7.43
N GLU A 66 1.47 0.94 6.19
CA GLU A 66 0.31 0.95 5.29
C GLU A 66 -0.56 -0.27 5.61
N ALA A 67 -1.90 -0.14 5.70
CA ALA A 67 -2.80 -1.27 5.93
C ALA A 67 -2.90 -2.23 4.72
N LEU A 68 -2.54 -1.75 3.53
CA LEU A 68 -2.19 -2.53 2.34
C LEU A 68 -0.91 -1.92 1.77
N MET A 69 0.16 -2.72 1.68
CA MET A 69 1.49 -2.23 1.32
C MET A 69 1.56 -1.83 -0.16
N GLY A 70 1.75 -0.54 -0.45
CA GLY A 70 1.84 -0.05 -1.82
C GLY A 70 3.15 -0.41 -2.50
N CYS A 71 4.22 0.32 -2.19
CA CYS A 71 5.54 0.10 -2.78
C CYS A 71 6.13 -1.29 -2.49
N GLY A 72 5.64 -1.98 -1.48
CA GLY A 72 5.98 -3.37 -1.19
C GLY A 72 5.45 -4.38 -2.22
N GLY A 73 4.58 -3.96 -3.13
CA GLY A 73 4.02 -4.81 -4.20
C GLY A 73 2.55 -5.16 -3.97
N GLN A 74 1.74 -4.23 -3.52
CA GLN A 74 0.30 -4.38 -3.24
C GLN A 74 0.00 -5.55 -2.28
N ILE A 75 0.84 -5.69 -1.24
CA ILE A 75 0.70 -6.77 -0.26
C ILE A 75 -0.52 -6.54 0.61
N VAL A 76 -1.45 -7.48 0.57
CA VAL A 76 -2.54 -7.59 1.55
C VAL A 76 -1.96 -8.20 2.82
N LEU A 77 -2.10 -7.49 3.93
CA LEU A 77 -1.54 -7.95 5.21
C LEU A 77 -2.18 -9.28 5.65
N PRO A 78 -1.42 -10.21 6.23
CA PRO A 78 -1.98 -11.43 6.80
C PRO A 78 -3.03 -11.13 7.87
N ASP A 79 -4.09 -11.96 7.91
CA ASP A 79 -5.23 -11.77 8.80
C ASP A 79 -4.81 -11.52 10.26
N GLY A 80 -5.30 -10.40 10.83
CA GLY A 80 -5.04 -10.01 12.20
C GLY A 80 -3.61 -9.52 12.48
N PHE A 81 -2.74 -9.43 11.48
CA PHE A 81 -1.37 -8.93 11.64
C PHE A 81 -1.37 -7.51 12.20
N LEU A 82 -2.07 -6.57 11.56
CA LEU A 82 -2.08 -5.17 11.97
C LEU A 82 -2.67 -4.99 13.37
N LYS A 83 -3.76 -5.70 13.68
CA LYS A 83 -4.40 -5.67 15.01
C LYS A 83 -3.46 -6.12 16.13
N LYS A 84 -2.73 -7.23 15.91
CA LYS A 84 -1.76 -7.76 16.88
C LYS A 84 -0.54 -6.85 16.99
N SER A 85 -0.07 -6.29 15.88
CA SER A 85 1.04 -5.35 15.84
C SER A 85 0.73 -4.07 16.62
N PHE A 86 -0.42 -3.44 16.38
CA PHE A 86 -0.85 -2.24 17.11
C PHE A 86 -1.00 -2.49 18.61
N LYS A 87 -1.56 -3.65 18.98
CA LYS A 87 -1.63 -4.04 20.40
C LYS A 87 -0.24 -4.10 21.02
N LEU A 88 0.70 -4.81 20.38
CA LEU A 88 2.06 -4.99 20.88
C LEU A 88 2.81 -3.66 20.99
N VAL A 89 2.68 -2.78 19.99
CA VAL A 89 3.29 -1.44 19.98
C VAL A 89 2.80 -0.61 21.15
N ARG A 90 1.47 -0.56 21.39
CA ARG A 90 0.88 0.20 22.49
C ARG A 90 1.26 -0.36 23.87
N GLU A 91 1.30 -1.67 24.01
CA GLU A 91 1.80 -2.34 25.24
C GLU A 91 3.26 -1.99 25.53
N SER A 92 4.03 -1.64 24.50
CA SER A 92 5.42 -1.17 24.61
C SER A 92 5.56 0.35 24.77
N GLY A 93 4.45 1.08 24.86
CA GLY A 93 4.41 2.54 25.04
C GLY A 93 4.57 3.35 23.75
N GLY A 94 4.56 2.71 22.57
CA GLY A 94 4.67 3.36 21.29
C GLY A 94 3.30 3.78 20.70
N LEU A 95 3.32 4.69 19.72
CA LEU A 95 2.16 5.13 18.95
C LEU A 95 2.09 4.40 17.61
N CYS A 96 0.86 4.15 17.14
CA CYS A 96 0.59 3.51 15.86
C CYS A 96 0.20 4.55 14.82
N ILE A 97 0.92 4.58 13.70
CA ILE A 97 0.67 5.49 12.57
C ILE A 97 0.20 4.66 11.38
N SER A 98 -1.00 4.98 10.85
CA SER A 98 -1.43 4.44 9.55
C SER A 98 -1.09 5.39 8.43
N ASP A 99 -0.37 4.90 7.44
CA ASP A 99 -0.11 5.65 6.21
C ASP A 99 -1.23 5.39 5.20
N GLU A 100 -2.14 6.35 5.09
CA GLU A 100 -3.30 6.31 4.20
C GLU A 100 -3.06 7.03 2.85
N VAL A 101 -1.82 7.45 2.60
CA VAL A 101 -1.45 8.26 1.43
C VAL A 101 -1.80 7.59 0.10
N GLN A 102 -1.79 6.25 0.03
CA GLN A 102 -2.12 5.51 -1.19
C GLN A 102 -3.47 4.80 -1.15
N ILE A 103 -3.96 4.41 0.00
CA ILE A 103 -5.09 3.49 0.17
C ILE A 103 -6.34 4.15 0.73
N GLY A 104 -6.23 5.32 1.34
CA GLY A 104 -7.37 6.07 1.86
C GLY A 104 -8.29 6.64 0.78
N PHE A 105 -9.30 7.37 1.23
CA PHE A 105 -10.29 8.05 0.39
C PHE A 105 -11.18 7.09 -0.43
N GLY A 106 -11.61 5.99 0.19
CA GLY A 106 -12.54 5.04 -0.41
C GLY A 106 -11.95 4.13 -1.49
N ARG A 107 -10.63 4.17 -1.73
CA ARG A 107 -9.96 3.35 -2.77
C ARG A 107 -10.10 1.85 -2.52
N MET A 108 -10.17 1.44 -1.25
CA MET A 108 -10.34 0.03 -0.86
C MET A 108 -11.75 -0.49 -1.14
N GLY A 109 -12.71 0.37 -1.39
CA GLY A 109 -14.09 0.03 -1.71
C GLY A 109 -14.95 -0.27 -0.50
N THR A 110 -14.63 -1.29 0.28
CA THR A 110 -15.40 -1.70 1.47
C THR A 110 -15.41 -0.63 2.56
N ASP A 111 -14.28 0.06 2.72
CA ASP A 111 -14.04 1.03 3.78
C ASP A 111 -13.45 2.32 3.21
N PHE A 112 -13.65 3.44 3.91
CA PHE A 112 -13.12 4.74 3.47
C PHE A 112 -11.62 4.87 3.75
N TRP A 113 -11.16 4.30 4.90
CA TRP A 113 -9.76 4.23 5.28
C TRP A 113 -9.23 2.80 5.23
N GLY A 114 -8.01 2.63 4.80
CA GLY A 114 -7.39 1.31 4.72
C GLY A 114 -7.28 0.60 6.07
N PHE A 115 -7.01 1.31 7.16
CA PHE A 115 -6.91 0.72 8.49
C PHE A 115 -8.24 0.11 9.00
N GLU A 116 -9.38 0.58 8.50
CA GLU A 116 -10.70 0.03 8.86
C GLU A 116 -10.85 -1.41 8.38
N THR A 117 -10.29 -1.75 7.21
CA THR A 117 -10.29 -3.12 6.67
C THR A 117 -9.60 -4.13 7.61
N CYS A 118 -8.69 -3.66 8.45
CA CYS A 118 -7.97 -4.45 9.45
C CYS A 118 -8.62 -4.40 10.85
N ASN A 119 -9.77 -3.71 11.00
CA ASN A 119 -10.47 -3.51 12.29
C ASN A 119 -9.56 -2.92 13.37
N VAL A 120 -8.83 -1.86 13.06
CA VAL A 120 -7.97 -1.10 13.97
C VAL A 120 -8.25 0.39 13.87
N ILE A 121 -7.87 1.12 14.92
CA ILE A 121 -7.86 2.58 14.93
C ILE A 121 -6.43 3.02 15.25
N PRO A 122 -5.73 3.72 14.34
CA PRO A 122 -4.40 4.25 14.59
C PRO A 122 -4.43 5.46 15.54
N ASP A 123 -3.29 5.80 16.11
CA ASP A 123 -3.13 7.00 16.94
C ASP A 123 -2.90 8.24 16.09
N ILE A 124 -2.28 8.04 14.92
CA ILE A 124 -1.99 9.08 13.92
C ILE A 124 -2.29 8.52 12.53
N VAL A 125 -2.87 9.34 11.67
CA VAL A 125 -3.12 9.04 10.25
C VAL A 125 -2.39 10.05 9.38
N THR A 126 -1.62 9.58 8.40
CA THR A 126 -0.99 10.45 7.40
C THR A 126 -1.76 10.40 6.09
N LEU A 127 -2.07 11.56 5.52
CA LEU A 127 -2.86 11.74 4.32
C LEU A 127 -2.06 12.51 3.26
N GLY A 128 -2.26 12.16 2.00
CA GLY A 128 -1.61 12.83 0.88
C GLY A 128 -2.23 12.40 -0.45
N LYS A 129 -1.56 12.67 -1.55
CA LYS A 129 -1.94 12.28 -2.91
C LYS A 129 -3.44 12.45 -3.21
N SER A 130 -4.26 11.45 -2.84
CA SER A 130 -5.71 11.42 -3.13
C SER A 130 -6.47 12.60 -2.55
N ILE A 131 -6.07 13.11 -1.37
CA ILE A 131 -6.72 14.25 -0.72
C ILE A 131 -6.76 15.51 -1.61
N GLY A 132 -5.75 15.70 -2.45
CA GLY A 132 -5.68 16.85 -3.37
C GLY A 132 -6.02 16.52 -4.81
N ASN A 133 -6.18 15.23 -5.17
CA ASN A 133 -6.45 14.76 -6.54
C ASN A 133 -5.58 15.45 -7.61
N GLY A 134 -4.26 15.55 -7.36
CA GLY A 134 -3.29 16.21 -8.24
C GLY A 134 -2.83 17.59 -7.72
N HIS A 135 -3.60 18.24 -6.85
CA HIS A 135 -3.15 19.42 -6.13
C HIS A 135 -2.25 19.03 -4.94
N PRO A 136 -1.14 19.75 -4.68
CA PRO A 136 -0.26 19.44 -3.54
C PRO A 136 -0.98 19.75 -2.21
N LEU A 137 -1.51 18.71 -1.58
CA LEU A 137 -2.19 18.76 -0.30
C LEU A 137 -1.84 17.53 0.51
N SER A 138 -1.57 17.72 1.79
CA SER A 138 -1.36 16.64 2.76
C SER A 138 -1.92 17.04 4.11
N ALA A 139 -2.22 16.06 4.95
CA ALA A 139 -2.69 16.28 6.30
C ALA A 139 -2.20 15.19 7.24
N VAL A 140 -2.13 15.52 8.52
CA VAL A 140 -1.96 14.58 9.62
C VAL A 140 -3.17 14.71 10.53
N VAL A 141 -3.80 13.60 10.84
CA VAL A 141 -4.95 13.52 11.75
C VAL A 141 -4.55 12.74 12.98
N THR A 142 -4.87 13.27 14.15
CA THR A 142 -4.55 12.61 15.42
C THR A 142 -5.54 13.00 16.51
N SER A 143 -5.44 12.35 17.68
CA SER A 143 -6.27 12.72 18.83
C SER A 143 -5.86 14.07 19.40
N LYS A 144 -6.82 14.71 20.10
CA LYS A 144 -6.55 15.97 20.81
C LYS A 144 -5.42 15.83 21.82
N GLU A 145 -5.32 14.70 22.51
CA GLU A 145 -4.28 14.46 23.50
C GLU A 145 -2.88 14.52 22.88
N ILE A 146 -2.68 13.90 21.70
CA ILE A 146 -1.40 13.91 21.00
C ILE A 146 -1.11 15.31 20.43
N ALA A 147 -2.13 15.97 19.87
CA ALA A 147 -2.00 17.33 19.35
C ALA A 147 -1.62 18.32 20.46
N ASP A 148 -2.22 18.21 21.64
CA ASP A 148 -1.89 19.07 22.80
C ASP A 148 -0.43 18.88 23.27
N LYS A 149 0.12 17.66 23.18
CA LYS A 149 1.53 17.41 23.48
C LYS A 149 2.48 18.00 22.43
N PHE A 150 2.06 18.04 21.17
CA PHE A 150 2.82 18.73 20.12
C PHE A 150 2.87 20.25 20.34
N ASN A 151 1.80 20.82 20.89
CA ASN A 151 1.73 22.24 21.25
C ASN A 151 2.52 22.52 22.56
N ASN A 152 3.83 22.41 22.49
CA ASN A 152 4.76 22.50 23.62
C ASN A 152 5.34 23.90 23.87
N GLY A 153 4.78 24.93 23.23
CA GLY A 153 5.22 26.32 23.31
C GLY A 153 6.27 26.73 22.26
N MET A 154 6.79 25.78 21.47
CA MET A 154 7.59 26.13 20.31
C MET A 154 6.66 26.56 19.16
N GLU A 155 7.05 27.63 18.48
CA GLU A 155 6.32 28.08 17.30
C GLU A 155 6.37 27.02 16.20
N TYR A 156 5.19 26.64 15.70
CA TYR A 156 5.05 25.87 14.45
C TYR A 156 4.56 26.81 13.36
N PHE A 157 5.35 26.99 12.33
CA PHE A 157 5.03 27.86 11.20
C PHE A 157 5.13 27.07 9.88
N ASN A 158 4.11 27.25 9.03
CA ASN A 158 4.09 26.73 7.68
C ASN A 158 3.41 27.72 6.75
N SER A 159 4.16 28.29 5.80
CA SER A 159 3.67 29.35 4.90
C SER A 159 2.45 28.92 4.05
N TYR A 160 2.36 27.64 3.70
CA TYR A 160 1.33 27.12 2.81
C TYR A 160 0.30 26.24 3.54
N GLY A 161 0.60 25.76 4.74
CA GLY A 161 -0.29 24.91 5.52
C GLY A 161 -1.60 25.61 5.85
N GLY A 162 -2.71 24.94 5.59
CA GLY A 162 -4.06 25.47 5.88
C GLY A 162 -4.49 26.64 5.00
N ASN A 163 -3.84 26.88 3.84
CA ASN A 163 -4.31 27.95 2.96
C ASN A 163 -5.70 27.65 2.39
N PRO A 164 -6.55 28.68 2.22
CA PRO A 164 -7.95 28.48 1.84
C PRO A 164 -8.15 27.77 0.50
N VAL A 165 -7.27 28.00 -0.47
CA VAL A 165 -7.38 27.38 -1.80
C VAL A 165 -7.17 25.88 -1.73
N SER A 166 -6.11 25.43 -1.08
CA SER A 166 -5.85 23.99 -0.91
C SER A 166 -6.92 23.29 -0.08
N CYS A 167 -7.43 23.96 0.98
CA CYS A 167 -8.52 23.42 1.79
C CYS A 167 -9.82 23.26 0.97
N ALA A 168 -10.20 24.28 0.19
CA ALA A 168 -11.37 24.21 -0.69
C ALA A 168 -11.24 23.09 -1.76
N ILE A 169 -10.04 22.86 -2.29
CA ILE A 169 -9.79 21.75 -3.22
C ILE A 169 -9.96 20.40 -2.51
N GLY A 170 -9.43 20.24 -1.31
CA GLY A 170 -9.60 19.00 -0.53
C GLY A 170 -11.05 18.73 -0.18
N GLU A 171 -11.82 19.76 0.20
CA GLU A 171 -13.26 19.67 0.44
C GLU A 171 -14.01 19.24 -0.82
N ALA A 172 -13.72 19.85 -1.97
CA ALA A 172 -14.32 19.46 -3.24
C ALA A 172 -14.01 18.01 -3.63
N VAL A 173 -12.80 17.51 -3.35
CA VAL A 173 -12.45 16.10 -3.58
C VAL A 173 -13.32 15.18 -2.73
N LEU A 174 -13.50 15.48 -1.45
CA LEU A 174 -14.37 14.70 -0.55
C LEU A 174 -15.81 14.69 -1.05
N GLN A 175 -16.32 15.87 -1.44
CA GLN A 175 -17.68 15.99 -1.96
C GLN A 175 -17.92 15.16 -3.23
N VAL A 176 -16.96 15.18 -4.17
CA VAL A 176 -17.04 14.38 -5.41
C VAL A 176 -17.03 12.89 -5.11
N ILE A 177 -16.19 12.44 -4.15
CA ILE A 177 -16.16 11.02 -3.76
C ILE A 177 -17.52 10.57 -3.23
N GLU A 178 -18.19 11.42 -2.44
CA GLU A 178 -19.52 11.15 -1.87
C GLU A 178 -20.60 11.21 -2.95
N ASP A 179 -20.69 12.32 -3.68
CA ASP A 179 -21.77 12.59 -4.66
C ASP A 179 -21.78 11.59 -5.81
N GLU A 180 -20.60 11.18 -6.29
CA GLU A 180 -20.46 10.22 -7.38
C GLU A 180 -20.40 8.77 -6.88
N GLY A 181 -20.44 8.53 -5.58
CA GLY A 181 -20.41 7.19 -4.98
C GLY A 181 -19.13 6.40 -5.31
N LEU A 182 -17.98 7.08 -5.40
CA LEU A 182 -16.73 6.53 -5.91
C LEU A 182 -16.18 5.38 -5.06
N GLN A 183 -16.46 5.37 -3.75
CA GLN A 183 -16.09 4.24 -2.89
C GLN A 183 -16.84 2.96 -3.32
N LYS A 184 -18.15 3.03 -3.55
CA LYS A 184 -18.95 1.87 -4.03
C LYS A 184 -18.52 1.44 -5.41
N ASN A 185 -18.16 2.39 -6.28
CA ASN A 185 -17.58 2.08 -7.58
C ASN A 185 -16.27 1.32 -7.45
N ALA A 186 -15.38 1.74 -6.55
CA ALA A 186 -14.11 1.05 -6.30
C ALA A 186 -14.32 -0.39 -5.81
N GLU A 187 -15.30 -0.64 -4.95
CA GLU A 187 -15.67 -1.99 -4.52
C GLU A 187 -16.16 -2.84 -5.68
N LYS A 188 -17.18 -2.36 -6.40
CA LYS A 188 -17.81 -3.08 -7.50
C LYS A 188 -16.83 -3.41 -8.62
N VAL A 189 -16.11 -2.40 -9.10
CA VAL A 189 -15.20 -2.54 -10.24
C VAL A 189 -13.92 -3.27 -9.83
N GLY A 190 -13.44 -3.05 -8.60
CA GLY A 190 -12.29 -3.76 -8.05
C GLY A 190 -12.53 -5.25 -7.93
N ASN A 191 -13.66 -5.66 -7.37
CA ASN A 191 -14.04 -7.08 -7.27
C ASN A 191 -14.11 -7.72 -8.66
N TYR A 192 -14.80 -7.09 -9.61
CA TYR A 192 -14.86 -7.56 -10.98
C TYR A 192 -13.46 -7.71 -11.61
N LEU A 193 -12.63 -6.69 -11.48
CA LEU A 193 -11.27 -6.72 -12.03
C LEU A 193 -10.43 -7.85 -11.42
N ILE A 194 -10.46 -8.03 -10.11
CA ILE A 194 -9.73 -9.10 -9.42
C ILE A 194 -10.21 -10.47 -9.92
N GLU A 195 -11.52 -10.69 -10.05
CA GLU A 195 -12.07 -11.95 -10.58
C GLU A 195 -11.58 -12.25 -12.00
N GLU A 196 -11.57 -11.26 -12.89
CA GLU A 196 -11.07 -11.44 -14.26
C GLU A 196 -9.55 -11.70 -14.29
N LEU A 197 -8.78 -11.04 -13.44
CA LEU A 197 -7.33 -11.26 -13.34
C LEU A 197 -6.99 -12.65 -12.75
N ILE A 198 -7.79 -13.17 -11.82
CA ILE A 198 -7.64 -14.54 -11.30
C ILE A 198 -7.88 -15.58 -12.42
N LYS A 199 -8.78 -15.32 -13.39
CA LYS A 199 -8.92 -16.18 -14.56
C LYS A 199 -7.65 -16.21 -15.40
N LEU A 200 -6.97 -15.07 -15.54
CA LEU A 200 -5.66 -15.03 -16.22
C LEU A 200 -4.60 -15.79 -15.41
N GLN A 201 -4.57 -15.65 -14.09
CA GLN A 201 -3.67 -16.41 -13.22
C GLN A 201 -3.87 -17.93 -13.39
N THR A 202 -5.10 -18.40 -13.53
CA THR A 202 -5.38 -19.81 -13.76
C THR A 202 -4.83 -20.30 -15.11
N LYS A 203 -4.75 -19.41 -16.11
CA LYS A 203 -4.27 -19.74 -17.45
C LYS A 203 -2.74 -19.65 -17.57
N TYR A 204 -2.12 -18.64 -16.95
CA TYR A 204 -0.70 -18.34 -17.13
C TYR A 204 0.09 -18.63 -15.87
N LYS A 205 0.92 -19.65 -15.88
CA LYS A 205 1.72 -20.10 -14.73
C LYS A 205 2.73 -19.07 -14.23
N PHE A 206 3.16 -18.16 -15.08
CA PHE A 206 4.05 -17.06 -14.69
C PHE A 206 3.35 -15.96 -13.88
N ILE A 207 2.02 -16.02 -13.73
CA ILE A 207 1.29 -15.19 -12.77
C ILE A 207 1.27 -15.92 -11.43
N GLY A 208 2.18 -15.56 -10.54
CA GLY A 208 2.30 -16.19 -9.22
C GLY A 208 1.11 -15.84 -8.32
N GLN A 209 0.76 -14.55 -8.26
CA GLN A 209 -0.36 -14.09 -7.43
C GLN A 209 -1.05 -12.86 -8.01
N VAL A 210 -2.38 -12.86 -8.00
CA VAL A 210 -3.23 -11.68 -8.09
C VAL A 210 -3.69 -11.32 -6.68
N ARG A 211 -3.49 -10.08 -6.25
CA ARG A 211 -3.85 -9.61 -4.91
C ARG A 211 -4.25 -8.14 -4.90
N GLY A 212 -4.92 -7.72 -3.86
CA GLY A 212 -5.35 -6.34 -3.68
C GLY A 212 -6.77 -6.23 -3.16
N GLN A 213 -7.29 -5.01 -3.14
CA GLN A 213 -8.66 -4.71 -2.71
C GLN A 213 -9.14 -3.43 -3.37
N GLY A 214 -10.40 -3.39 -3.78
CA GLY A 214 -10.97 -2.25 -4.50
C GLY A 214 -10.15 -1.91 -5.75
N LEU A 215 -9.86 -0.65 -5.96
CA LEU A 215 -9.04 -0.16 -7.07
C LEU A 215 -7.55 -0.03 -6.69
N PHE A 216 -7.04 -1.02 -5.95
CA PHE A 216 -5.63 -1.15 -5.59
C PHE A 216 -5.19 -2.60 -5.73
N VAL A 217 -4.72 -2.98 -6.92
CA VAL A 217 -4.48 -4.37 -7.31
C VAL A 217 -3.05 -4.56 -7.80
N GLY A 218 -2.48 -5.73 -7.54
CA GLY A 218 -1.18 -6.17 -8.03
C GLY A 218 -1.24 -7.52 -8.70
N ILE A 219 -0.45 -7.71 -9.75
CA ILE A 219 -0.19 -9.00 -10.39
C ILE A 219 1.30 -9.30 -10.21
N GLU A 220 1.63 -10.28 -9.39
CA GLU A 220 3.02 -10.69 -9.21
C GLU A 220 3.43 -11.71 -10.26
N LEU A 221 4.51 -11.40 -11.00
CA LEU A 221 5.05 -12.25 -12.05
C LEU A 221 6.26 -13.03 -11.55
N ILE A 222 6.30 -14.33 -11.87
CA ILE A 222 7.35 -15.29 -11.48
C ILE A 222 7.85 -16.07 -12.69
N HIS A 223 9.02 -16.68 -12.58
CA HIS A 223 9.55 -17.58 -13.61
C HIS A 223 9.01 -18.98 -13.49
N ASP A 224 8.90 -19.46 -12.26
CA ASP A 224 8.54 -20.83 -11.94
C ASP A 224 7.62 -20.89 -10.71
N ASP A 225 6.59 -21.73 -10.77
CA ASP A 225 5.59 -21.89 -9.72
C ASP A 225 6.21 -22.50 -8.44
N ASP A 226 7.19 -23.40 -8.57
CA ASP A 226 7.75 -24.13 -7.43
C ASP A 226 8.76 -23.29 -6.64
N VAL A 227 9.59 -22.51 -7.35
CA VAL A 227 10.64 -21.67 -6.75
C VAL A 227 10.13 -20.27 -6.43
N LEU A 228 9.09 -19.80 -7.12
CA LEU A 228 8.54 -18.45 -7.02
C LEU A 228 9.59 -17.36 -7.32
N GLU A 229 10.50 -17.63 -8.26
CA GLU A 229 11.53 -16.67 -8.64
C GLU A 229 10.92 -15.46 -9.34
N PRO A 230 11.21 -14.21 -8.88
CA PRO A 230 10.59 -13.01 -9.44
C PRO A 230 11.00 -12.76 -10.90
N ASN A 231 10.01 -12.52 -11.77
CA ASN A 231 10.23 -12.23 -13.18
C ASN A 231 10.13 -10.73 -13.50
N HIS A 232 11.13 -9.96 -13.07
CA HIS A 232 11.19 -8.51 -13.34
C HIS A 232 11.33 -8.18 -14.84
N ARG A 233 11.93 -9.10 -15.64
CA ARG A 233 12.08 -8.88 -17.08
C ARG A 233 10.74 -8.93 -17.79
N LEU A 234 9.91 -9.92 -17.46
CA LEU A 234 8.55 -10.01 -18.00
C LEU A 234 7.70 -8.82 -17.55
N ALA A 235 7.78 -8.43 -16.27
CA ALA A 235 7.04 -7.28 -15.76
C ALA A 235 7.39 -6.00 -16.54
N LYS A 236 8.67 -5.72 -16.74
CA LYS A 236 9.14 -4.57 -17.52
C LYS A 236 8.68 -4.63 -18.99
N LYS A 237 8.73 -5.82 -19.61
CA LYS A 237 8.27 -6.02 -20.98
C LYS A 237 6.77 -5.73 -21.10
N VAL A 238 5.94 -6.31 -20.23
CA VAL A 238 4.48 -6.11 -20.21
C VAL A 238 4.13 -4.63 -20.02
N VAL A 239 4.76 -3.92 -19.09
CA VAL A 239 4.51 -2.48 -18.88
C VAL A 239 4.80 -1.66 -20.14
N ASN A 240 5.88 -1.96 -20.87
CA ASN A 240 6.20 -1.25 -22.10
C ASN A 240 5.20 -1.57 -23.22
N GLU A 241 4.83 -2.84 -23.39
CA GLU A 241 3.85 -3.23 -24.42
C GLU A 241 2.44 -2.65 -24.11
N MET A 242 2.05 -2.62 -22.82
CA MET A 242 0.80 -1.99 -22.40
C MET A 242 0.79 -0.48 -22.67
N LYS A 243 1.92 0.20 -22.45
CA LYS A 243 2.08 1.62 -22.81
C LYS A 243 1.86 1.82 -24.31
N ASP A 244 2.42 0.94 -25.16
CA ASP A 244 2.26 1.01 -26.63
C ASP A 244 0.80 0.72 -27.06
N ALA A 245 0.03 0.00 -26.23
CA ALA A 245 -1.42 -0.18 -26.35
C ALA A 245 -2.26 0.96 -25.74
N GLY A 246 -1.63 2.03 -25.27
CA GLY A 246 -2.30 3.20 -24.66
C GLY A 246 -2.65 3.06 -23.19
N ILE A 247 -2.16 2.02 -22.50
CA ILE A 247 -2.45 1.77 -21.08
C ILE A 247 -1.18 1.92 -20.25
N LEU A 248 -1.16 2.93 -19.37
CA LEU A 248 -0.01 3.18 -18.49
C LEU A 248 -0.10 2.32 -17.22
N LEU A 249 0.84 1.43 -17.07
CA LEU A 249 1.09 0.65 -15.86
C LEU A 249 2.47 0.98 -15.29
N SER A 250 2.72 0.55 -14.05
CA SER A 250 4.05 0.58 -13.44
C SER A 250 4.33 -0.73 -12.72
N VAL A 251 5.58 -0.92 -12.30
CA VAL A 251 5.98 -2.03 -11.45
C VAL A 251 6.26 -1.55 -10.03
N ASP A 252 5.95 -2.40 -9.06
CA ASP A 252 6.26 -2.24 -7.65
C ASP A 252 6.89 -3.54 -7.09
N GLY A 253 7.09 -3.55 -5.78
CA GLY A 253 7.74 -4.65 -5.07
C GLY A 253 9.26 -4.54 -5.06
N PRO A 254 9.92 -5.18 -4.09
CA PRO A 254 11.39 -5.12 -3.95
C PRO A 254 12.13 -5.67 -5.17
N ASP A 255 11.53 -6.61 -5.88
CA ASP A 255 12.10 -7.25 -7.07
C ASP A 255 11.55 -6.68 -8.39
N HIS A 256 10.76 -5.61 -8.36
CA HIS A 256 10.17 -4.97 -9.54
C HIS A 256 9.41 -5.93 -10.46
N ASN A 257 8.74 -6.93 -9.89
CA ASN A 257 8.03 -7.99 -10.61
C ASN A 257 6.50 -7.94 -10.41
N VAL A 258 5.99 -6.94 -9.72
CA VAL A 258 4.55 -6.77 -9.49
C VAL A 258 4.02 -5.68 -10.40
N LEU A 259 3.10 -6.02 -11.29
CA LEU A 259 2.36 -5.04 -12.09
C LEU A 259 1.38 -4.31 -11.17
N LYS A 260 1.54 -3.01 -11.04
CA LYS A 260 0.69 -2.15 -10.23
C LYS A 260 -0.50 -1.64 -11.01
N ILE A 261 -1.69 -1.96 -10.56
CA ILE A 261 -2.95 -1.50 -11.12
C ILE A 261 -3.65 -0.62 -10.09
N LYS A 262 -3.54 0.68 -10.28
CA LYS A 262 -4.14 1.71 -9.41
C LYS A 262 -4.78 2.81 -10.27
N PRO A 263 -5.93 2.51 -10.88
CA PRO A 263 -6.61 3.44 -11.78
C PRO A 263 -7.27 4.59 -11.02
N PRO A 264 -7.73 5.64 -11.74
CA PRO A 264 -8.61 6.67 -11.18
C PRO A 264 -9.87 6.06 -10.55
N MET A 265 -10.45 6.73 -9.55
CA MET A 265 -11.64 6.23 -8.83
C MET A 265 -12.90 6.12 -9.71
N VAL A 266 -12.93 6.83 -10.84
CA VAL A 266 -13.99 6.77 -11.88
C VAL A 266 -13.82 5.61 -12.87
N PHE A 267 -12.79 4.78 -12.70
CA PHE A 267 -12.55 3.58 -13.53
C PHE A 267 -13.76 2.66 -13.49
N ASN A 268 -14.26 2.24 -14.65
CA ASN A 268 -15.50 1.48 -14.77
C ASN A 268 -15.26 0.06 -15.31
N ILE A 269 -16.32 -0.71 -15.49
CA ILE A 269 -16.27 -2.10 -15.98
C ILE A 269 -15.71 -2.18 -17.40
N GLU A 270 -16.06 -1.24 -18.29
CA GLU A 270 -15.56 -1.19 -19.65
C GLU A 270 -14.04 -0.97 -19.67
N ASN A 271 -13.54 -0.07 -18.83
CA ASN A 271 -12.10 0.15 -18.67
C ASN A 271 -11.39 -1.09 -18.09
N ALA A 272 -12.03 -1.78 -17.14
CA ALA A 272 -11.50 -3.02 -16.57
C ALA A 272 -11.40 -4.12 -17.64
N ASN A 273 -12.42 -4.25 -18.49
CA ASN A 273 -12.40 -5.17 -19.64
C ASN A 273 -11.29 -4.85 -20.64
N GLU A 274 -11.13 -3.58 -20.99
CA GLU A 274 -10.06 -3.13 -21.88
C GLU A 274 -8.68 -3.50 -21.32
N LEU A 275 -8.45 -3.23 -20.02
CA LEU A 275 -7.22 -3.59 -19.35
C LEU A 275 -6.97 -5.11 -19.40
N VAL A 276 -7.96 -5.92 -19.05
CA VAL A 276 -7.85 -7.39 -19.02
C VAL A 276 -7.60 -7.98 -20.41
N ILE A 277 -8.29 -7.49 -21.44
CA ILE A 277 -8.11 -7.93 -22.82
C ILE A 277 -6.70 -7.62 -23.31
N ASN A 278 -6.19 -6.42 -23.02
CA ASN A 278 -4.82 -6.05 -23.42
C ASN A 278 -3.78 -6.86 -22.65
N LEU A 279 -3.92 -7.03 -21.32
CA LEU A 279 -3.04 -7.91 -20.53
C LEU A 279 -3.03 -9.34 -21.10
N LYS A 280 -4.20 -9.89 -21.39
CA LYS A 280 -4.30 -11.23 -21.99
C LYS A 280 -3.55 -11.29 -23.32
N THR A 281 -3.70 -10.30 -24.18
CA THR A 281 -3.01 -10.24 -25.47
C THR A 281 -1.48 -10.20 -25.30
N MET A 282 -0.99 -9.42 -24.31
CA MET A 282 0.45 -9.36 -23.99
C MET A 282 0.94 -10.68 -23.39
N PHE A 283 0.15 -11.32 -22.53
CA PHE A 283 0.51 -12.60 -21.94
C PHE A 283 0.51 -13.74 -22.98
N ASP A 284 -0.45 -13.79 -23.90
CA ASP A 284 -0.46 -14.80 -24.99
C ASP A 284 0.81 -14.70 -25.86
N ARG A 285 1.32 -13.50 -26.13
CA ARG A 285 2.57 -13.29 -26.90
C ARG A 285 3.83 -13.75 -26.13
N ASN A 286 3.77 -13.80 -24.80
CA ASN A 286 4.90 -14.12 -23.94
C ASN A 286 4.84 -15.53 -23.36
N TYR A 287 3.73 -16.28 -23.61
CA TYR A 287 3.56 -17.63 -23.10
C TYR A 287 4.35 -18.68 -23.92
N ASP A 288 4.51 -18.44 -25.22
CA ASP A 288 5.17 -19.34 -26.16
C ASP A 288 6.67 -19.01 -26.39
N SER A 289 7.23 -18.07 -25.63
CA SER A 289 8.63 -17.62 -25.71
C SER A 289 9.41 -17.96 -24.42
#